data_e25875f081d5d7951b11874bb5189557
#
_entry.id   e25875f081d5d7951b11874bb5189557
#
_cell.length_a   1.000
_cell.length_b   1.000
_cell.length_c   1.000
_cell.angle_alpha   90.00
_cell.angle_beta   90.00
_cell.angle_gamma   90.00
#
_symmetry.space_group_name_H-M   'P 1'
#
loop_
_entity.id
_entity.type
_entity.pdbx_description
1 polymer ?
#
loop_
_entity_poly.entity_id
_entity_poly.type
_entity_poly.pdbx_seq_one_letter_code
_entity_poly.pdbx_strand_id
1 'polypeptide(L)'
;MKTMIISSSPNRIGLTNSCVDTCIKTLQELNVETKWIVLNQYNIKKCEACGKRGWGICLEEHICRMEDDFNNLQEEMGEYDNFIIVSPVYFYEMSESAKTFF
;
A
#
# COMPACT_ATOMS: atom_id res chain seq x y z
N MET A 1 -16.47 1.84 10.96
CA MET A 1 -15.51 2.42 9.99
C MET A 1 -14.18 1.69 10.11
N LYS A 2 -13.59 1.34 8.99
CA LYS A 2 -12.30 0.64 8.94
C LYS A 2 -11.26 1.50 8.23
N THR A 3 -10.07 1.59 8.79
CA THR A 3 -8.95 2.36 8.22
C THR A 3 -7.76 1.46 8.02
N MET A 4 -7.17 1.50 6.83
CA MET A 4 -5.94 0.80 6.52
C MET A 4 -4.79 1.81 6.50
N ILE A 5 -3.72 1.50 7.23
CA ILE A 5 -2.49 2.30 7.24
C ILE A 5 -1.46 1.58 6.39
N ILE A 6 -0.98 2.24 5.34
CA ILE A 6 -0.01 1.66 4.42
C ILE A 6 1.31 2.40 4.57
N SER A 7 2.33 1.71 5.06
CA SER A 7 3.67 2.26 5.20
C SER A 7 4.62 1.67 4.16
N SER A 8 5.61 2.44 3.76
CA SER A 8 6.52 2.05 2.68
C SER A 8 7.99 2.37 2.98
N SER A 9 8.38 2.29 4.27
CA SER A 9 9.77 2.45 4.65
C SER A 9 10.47 1.10 4.73
N PRO A 10 11.67 0.94 4.16
CA PRO A 10 12.48 -0.26 4.35
C PRO A 10 13.04 -0.33 5.78
N ASN A 11 13.00 0.75 6.54
CA ASN A 11 13.55 0.84 7.89
C ASN A 11 12.50 0.45 8.91
N ARG A 12 12.79 -0.56 9.75
CA ARG A 12 11.84 -1.04 10.77
C ARG A 12 11.78 -0.12 11.99
N ILE A 13 12.84 0.63 12.22
CA ILE A 13 12.94 1.55 13.34
C ILE A 13 13.25 2.92 12.75
N GLY A 14 12.33 3.85 12.82
CA GLY A 14 12.55 5.17 12.27
C GLY A 14 11.31 6.03 12.33
N LEU A 15 11.41 7.22 11.74
CA LEU A 15 10.36 8.23 11.79
C LEU A 15 9.05 7.74 11.17
N THR A 16 9.12 7.01 10.05
CA THR A 16 7.93 6.48 9.37
C THR A 16 7.14 5.55 10.30
N ASN A 17 7.82 4.62 10.96
CA ASN A 17 7.16 3.69 11.88
C ASN A 17 6.63 4.41 13.13
N SER A 18 7.33 5.44 13.62
CA SER A 18 6.84 6.26 14.73
C SER A 18 5.57 7.01 14.36
N CYS A 19 5.47 7.51 13.13
CA CYS A 19 4.25 8.14 12.61
C CYS A 19 3.10 7.15 12.55
N VAL A 20 3.35 5.93 12.08
CA VAL A 20 2.32 4.88 12.02
C VAL A 20 1.82 4.54 13.42
N ASP A 21 2.72 4.36 14.39
CA ASP A 21 2.34 4.06 15.77
C ASP A 21 1.44 5.15 16.35
N THR A 22 1.76 6.41 16.10
CA THR A 22 0.96 7.55 16.54
C THR A 22 -0.43 7.51 15.90
N CYS A 23 -0.51 7.24 14.60
CA CYS A 23 -1.80 7.10 13.90
C CYS A 23 -2.64 5.97 14.49
N ILE A 24 -2.04 4.81 14.76
CA ILE A 24 -2.74 3.66 15.34
C ILE A 24 -3.32 4.02 16.70
N LYS A 25 -2.52 4.63 17.56
CA LYS A 25 -2.97 5.03 18.91
C LYS A 25 -4.14 5.99 18.84
N THR A 26 -4.05 7.00 17.98
CA THR A 26 -5.12 7.99 17.82
C THR A 26 -6.42 7.35 17.32
N LEU A 27 -6.33 6.45 16.34
CA LEU A 27 -7.50 5.77 15.80
C LEU A 27 -8.12 4.81 16.80
N GLN A 28 -7.30 4.15 17.63
CA GLN A 28 -7.81 3.30 18.70
C GLN A 28 -8.58 4.10 19.75
N GLU A 29 -8.13 5.30 20.08
CA GLU A 29 -8.83 6.20 20.99
C GLU A 29 -10.20 6.62 20.43
N LEU A 30 -10.33 6.68 19.12
CA LEU A 30 -11.57 7.01 18.43
C LEU A 30 -12.44 5.79 18.13
N ASN A 31 -12.04 4.61 18.60
CA ASN A 31 -12.72 3.33 18.35
C ASN A 31 -12.85 2.98 16.86
N VAL A 32 -11.85 3.35 16.07
CA VAL A 32 -11.77 3.00 14.65
C VAL A 32 -10.96 1.71 14.48
N GLU A 33 -11.51 0.75 13.75
CA GLU A 33 -10.81 -0.48 13.43
C GLU A 33 -9.68 -0.18 12.43
N THR A 34 -8.46 -0.62 12.75
CA THR A 34 -7.27 -0.31 11.94
C THR A 34 -6.49 -1.57 11.57
N LYS A 35 -5.86 -1.52 10.39
CA LYS A 35 -4.89 -2.53 9.98
C LYS A 35 -3.67 -1.83 9.39
N TRP A 36 -2.48 -2.30 9.78
CA TRP A 36 -1.21 -1.76 9.31
C TRP A 36 -0.62 -2.70 8.24
N ILE A 37 -0.40 -2.17 7.04
CA ILE A 37 0.25 -2.86 5.93
C ILE A 37 1.63 -2.25 5.73
N VAL A 38 2.66 -3.09 5.78
CA VAL A 38 4.04 -2.68 5.49
C VAL A 38 4.38 -3.18 4.08
N LEU A 39 4.38 -2.28 3.10
CA LEU A 39 4.55 -2.65 1.68
C LEU A 39 5.86 -3.40 1.40
N ASN A 40 6.91 -3.09 2.16
CA ASN A 40 8.21 -3.74 1.97
C ASN A 40 8.23 -5.23 2.34
N GLN A 41 7.19 -5.71 3.02
CA GLN A 41 7.02 -7.14 3.35
C GLN A 41 6.22 -7.89 2.30
N TYR A 42 5.66 -7.21 1.31
CA TYR A 42 4.87 -7.80 0.25
C TYR A 42 5.69 -7.89 -1.03
N ASN A 43 5.45 -8.94 -1.81
CA ASN A 43 6.08 -9.12 -3.11
C ASN A 43 5.20 -8.45 -4.18
N ILE A 44 5.50 -7.19 -4.47
CA ILE A 44 4.78 -6.42 -5.48
C ILE A 44 5.79 -5.97 -6.54
N LYS A 45 5.58 -6.44 -7.77
CA LYS A 45 6.46 -6.13 -8.89
C LYS A 45 5.98 -4.90 -9.63
N LYS A 46 6.89 -4.26 -10.35
CA LYS A 46 6.54 -3.12 -11.19
C LYS A 46 5.61 -3.56 -12.31
N CYS A 47 4.75 -2.65 -12.75
CA CYS A 47 3.88 -2.89 -13.88
C CYS A 47 4.72 -3.19 -15.14
N GLU A 48 4.40 -4.29 -15.83
CA GLU A 48 5.11 -4.72 -17.03
C GLU A 48 4.52 -4.15 -18.32
N ALA A 49 3.48 -3.32 -18.23
CA ALA A 49 2.78 -2.77 -19.39
C ALA A 49 2.37 -3.87 -20.37
N CYS A 50 1.56 -4.79 -19.91
CA CYS A 50 1.16 -5.99 -20.66
C CYS A 50 0.42 -5.65 -21.96
N GLY A 51 0.58 -6.51 -22.98
CA GLY A 51 -0.13 -6.36 -24.24
C GLY A 51 0.46 -5.31 -25.16
N LYS A 52 -0.16 -5.17 -26.36
CA LYS A 52 0.36 -4.31 -27.44
C LYS A 52 0.28 -2.82 -27.15
N ARG A 53 -0.62 -2.40 -26.26
CA ARG A 53 -0.85 -0.99 -25.93
C ARG A 53 -0.47 -0.65 -24.50
N GLY A 54 0.31 -1.50 -23.85
CA GLY A 54 0.65 -1.36 -22.44
C GLY A 54 -0.48 -1.76 -21.49
N TRP A 55 -1.49 -2.41 -21.99
CA TRP A 55 -2.64 -2.89 -21.20
C TRP A 55 -2.88 -4.36 -21.46
N GLY A 56 -3.15 -5.11 -20.41
CA GLY A 56 -3.52 -6.51 -20.48
C GLY A 56 -4.95 -6.72 -19.98
N ILE A 57 -5.16 -7.82 -19.27
CA ILE A 57 -6.48 -8.14 -18.72
C ILE A 57 -7.00 -7.08 -17.74
N CYS A 58 -6.11 -6.26 -17.17
CA CYS A 58 -6.50 -5.21 -16.22
C CYS A 58 -7.45 -4.17 -16.85
N LEU A 59 -7.37 -3.93 -18.15
CA LEU A 59 -8.24 -2.99 -18.83
C LEU A 59 -9.70 -3.47 -18.84
N GLU A 60 -9.94 -4.76 -19.02
CA GLU A 60 -11.28 -5.36 -19.10
C GLU A 60 -11.74 -5.96 -17.79
N GLU A 61 -10.86 -6.66 -17.09
CA GLU A 61 -11.21 -7.42 -15.88
C GLU A 61 -10.85 -6.71 -14.58
N HIS A 62 -10.11 -5.60 -14.65
CA HIS A 62 -9.65 -4.84 -13.49
C HIS A 62 -8.80 -5.67 -12.50
N ILE A 63 -8.09 -6.65 -13.05
CA ILE A 63 -7.20 -7.54 -12.29
C ILE A 63 -5.84 -7.52 -12.98
N CYS A 64 -4.76 -7.46 -12.18
CA CYS A 64 -3.41 -7.59 -12.70
C CYS A 64 -3.09 -9.06 -12.99
N ARG A 65 -2.48 -9.37 -14.16
CA ARG A 65 -2.08 -10.73 -14.51
C ARG A 65 -0.83 -11.21 -13.79
N MET A 66 -0.10 -10.31 -13.13
CA MET A 66 1.15 -10.66 -12.46
C MET A 66 0.91 -11.52 -11.24
N GLU A 67 1.76 -12.55 -11.07
CA GLU A 67 1.70 -13.45 -9.93
C GLU A 67 2.52 -12.88 -8.77
N ASP A 68 1.93 -11.93 -8.05
CA ASP A 68 2.51 -11.33 -6.85
C ASP A 68 1.41 -11.01 -5.84
N ASP A 69 1.74 -10.24 -4.80
CA ASP A 69 0.79 -9.94 -3.73
C ASP A 69 -0.20 -8.80 -4.07
N PHE A 70 -0.08 -8.20 -5.26
CA PHE A 70 -0.86 -7.01 -5.61
C PHE A 70 -2.37 -7.26 -5.58
N ASN A 71 -2.84 -8.30 -6.28
CA ASN A 71 -4.28 -8.57 -6.38
C ASN A 71 -4.89 -8.89 -5.02
N ASN A 72 -4.20 -9.67 -4.19
CA ASN A 72 -4.68 -10.04 -2.85
C ASN A 72 -4.79 -8.79 -1.96
N LEU A 73 -3.79 -7.91 -2.02
CA LEU A 73 -3.80 -6.69 -1.25
C LEU A 73 -4.91 -5.74 -1.74
N GLN A 74 -5.10 -5.64 -3.05
CA GLN A 74 -6.16 -4.82 -3.63
C GLN A 74 -7.55 -5.29 -3.20
N GLU A 75 -7.81 -6.60 -3.15
CA GLU A 75 -9.06 -7.14 -2.65
C GLU A 75 -9.27 -6.77 -1.18
N GLU A 76 -8.23 -6.91 -0.38
CA GLU A 76 -8.29 -6.56 1.04
C GLU A 76 -8.60 -5.09 1.24
N MET A 77 -8.02 -4.21 0.43
CA MET A 77 -8.28 -2.77 0.47
C MET A 77 -9.76 -2.43 0.25
N GLY A 78 -10.47 -3.23 -0.54
CA GLY A 78 -11.89 -3.04 -0.80
C GLY A 78 -12.77 -3.14 0.44
N GLU A 79 -12.28 -3.72 1.52
CA GLU A 79 -13.01 -3.86 2.78
C GLU A 79 -12.85 -2.64 3.70
N TYR A 80 -12.01 -1.67 3.32
CA TYR A 80 -11.68 -0.51 4.16
C TYR A 80 -12.25 0.78 3.59
N ASP A 81 -12.65 1.67 4.49
CA ASP A 81 -13.29 2.95 4.13
C ASP A 81 -12.28 4.08 3.94
N ASN A 82 -11.18 4.03 4.69
CA ASN A 82 -10.17 5.08 4.69
C ASN A 82 -8.77 4.49 4.57
N PHE A 83 -7.86 5.27 3.99
CA PHE A 83 -6.47 4.87 3.84
C PHE A 83 -5.55 5.99 4.31
N ILE A 84 -4.52 5.64 5.09
CA ILE A 84 -3.47 6.55 5.51
C ILE A 84 -2.16 6.02 4.92
N ILE A 85 -1.52 6.83 4.09
CA ILE A 85 -0.27 6.45 3.43
C ILE A 85 0.88 7.17 4.10
N VAL A 86 1.85 6.41 4.63
CA VAL A 86 3.03 6.95 5.29
C VAL A 86 4.27 6.48 4.52
N SER A 87 4.97 7.41 3.91
CA SER A 87 6.16 7.12 3.11
C SER A 87 7.30 8.06 3.46
N PRO A 88 8.55 7.55 3.55
CA PRO A 88 9.70 8.44 3.59
C PRO A 88 9.85 9.18 2.26
N VAL A 89 10.47 10.33 2.29
CA VAL A 89 10.73 11.12 1.09
C VAL A 89 12.14 10.81 0.59
N TYR A 90 12.25 10.25 -0.61
CA TYR A 90 13.50 9.97 -1.27
C TYR A 90 13.57 10.78 -2.56
N PHE A 91 14.56 11.67 -2.69
CA PHE A 91 14.71 12.55 -3.86
C PHE A 91 13.41 13.31 -4.19
N TYR A 92 12.80 13.90 -3.17
CA TYR A 92 11.53 14.68 -3.29
C TYR A 92 10.33 13.85 -3.75
N GLU A 93 10.40 12.52 -3.62
CA GLU A 93 9.34 11.60 -4.03
C GLU A 93 9.05 10.58 -2.93
N MET A 94 7.92 9.89 -3.03
CA MET A 94 7.63 8.77 -2.14
C MET A 94 8.61 7.62 -2.40
N SER A 95 8.71 6.69 -1.46
CA SER A 95 9.62 5.54 -1.57
C SER A 95 9.31 4.67 -2.79
N GLU A 96 10.30 3.88 -3.23
CA GLU A 96 10.14 2.98 -4.37
C GLU A 96 8.98 2.00 -4.19
N SER A 97 8.84 1.38 -3.00
CA SER A 97 7.75 0.43 -2.75
C SER A 97 6.38 1.10 -2.85
N ALA A 98 6.23 2.34 -2.38
CA ALA A 98 4.98 3.08 -2.53
C ALA A 98 4.71 3.39 -4.01
N LYS A 99 5.70 3.85 -4.76
CA LYS A 99 5.56 4.14 -6.19
C LYS A 99 5.24 2.89 -7.00
N THR A 100 5.81 1.75 -6.62
CA THR A 100 5.54 0.49 -7.29
C THR A 100 4.10 0.03 -7.05
N PHE A 101 3.57 0.24 -5.85
CA PHE A 101 2.21 -0.15 -5.51
C PHE A 101 1.17 0.82 -6.09
N PHE A 102 1.42 2.10 -5.98
CA PHE A 102 0.53 3.16 -6.48
C PHE A 102 0.90 3.57 -7.88
#